data_70157181a3fede22e64ad1bd5e51c98c
#
_entry.id   70157181a3fede22e64ad1bd5e51c98c
#
_cell.length_a   1.000
_cell.length_b   1.000
_cell.length_c   1.000
_cell.angle_alpha   90.00
_cell.angle_beta   90.00
_cell.angle_gamma   90.00
#
_symmetry.space_group_name_H-M   'P 1'
#
loop_
_entity.id
_entity.type
_entity.pdbx_description
1 polymer ?
#
loop_
_entity_poly.entity_id
_entity_poly.type
_entity_poly.pdbx_seq_one_letter_code
_entity_poly.pdbx_strand_id
1 'polypeptide(L)'
;MMELTASKALRGEVTVPGDKSISHRSVMFGAIAQGTTEVTNFLQGADCLSTISCFQKLGIEIENTPERILVHGKGLHGLSAPSEVLDAGNSGTTTRLISGILSGQTFETTLTGDASIQKRPMKRIMEPLSLMGAKIESVRKNGCAPLHITGSSLHGITYSTPVASAQVKSSILLAGLYADGQTSVTEPALSRNHTELML
;
A
#
# COMPACT_ATOMS: atom_id res chain seq x y z
N MET A 1 -30.36 26.79 -5.24
CA MET A 1 -29.76 27.14 -3.93
C MET A 1 -30.26 26.09 -2.95
N MET A 2 -29.37 25.41 -2.25
CA MET A 2 -29.73 24.38 -1.27
C MET A 2 -29.86 25.06 0.08
N GLU A 3 -31.01 24.99 0.69
CA GLU A 3 -31.27 25.58 2.02
C GLU A 3 -31.04 24.50 3.08
N LEU A 4 -30.16 24.77 4.03
CA LEU A 4 -29.90 23.88 5.16
C LEU A 4 -30.51 24.46 6.41
N THR A 5 -31.47 23.74 7.01
CA THR A 5 -32.09 24.10 8.28
C THR A 5 -31.34 23.38 9.42
N ALA A 6 -30.88 24.14 10.41
CA ALA A 6 -30.22 23.54 11.58
C ALA A 6 -31.27 22.82 12.44
N SER A 7 -30.97 21.58 12.85
CA SER A 7 -31.77 20.89 13.86
C SER A 7 -31.40 21.38 15.26
N LYS A 8 -32.39 21.36 16.19
CA LYS A 8 -32.17 21.83 17.58
C LYS A 8 -31.14 21.00 18.35
N ALA A 9 -31.06 19.70 18.11
CA ALA A 9 -30.05 18.78 18.64
C ALA A 9 -30.04 17.48 17.82
N LEU A 10 -28.87 16.91 17.59
CA LEU A 10 -28.71 15.56 17.12
C LEU A 10 -28.27 14.69 18.30
N ARG A 11 -29.03 13.61 18.57
CA ARG A 11 -28.72 12.62 19.63
C ARG A 11 -28.90 11.23 19.07
N GLY A 12 -27.98 10.32 19.41
CA GLY A 12 -27.99 8.93 18.99
C GLY A 12 -26.61 8.33 18.97
N GLU A 13 -26.56 7.02 18.77
CA GLU A 13 -25.34 6.27 18.51
C GLU A 13 -25.18 6.03 17.02
N VAL A 14 -23.96 6.11 16.53
CA VAL A 14 -23.62 5.78 15.15
C VAL A 14 -22.45 4.81 15.15
N THR A 15 -22.55 3.77 14.33
CA THR A 15 -21.43 2.88 14.06
C THR A 15 -20.75 3.38 12.80
N VAL A 16 -19.43 3.61 12.89
CA VAL A 16 -18.63 4.02 11.73
C VAL A 16 -17.95 2.81 11.12
N PRO A 17 -17.75 2.78 9.79
CA PRO A 17 -16.95 1.72 9.14
C PRO A 17 -15.50 1.78 9.60
N GLY A 18 -14.77 0.68 9.40
CA GLY A 18 -13.33 0.62 9.68
C GLY A 18 -12.53 1.68 8.92
N ASP A 19 -11.38 2.05 9.48
CA ASP A 19 -10.49 3.03 8.84
C ASP A 19 -9.88 2.46 7.55
N LYS A 20 -9.97 3.24 6.48
CA LYS A 20 -9.46 2.86 5.15
C LYS A 20 -7.96 2.55 5.17
N SER A 21 -7.16 3.39 5.81
CA SER A 21 -5.71 3.28 5.84
C SER A 21 -5.24 2.07 6.64
N ILE A 22 -5.94 1.74 7.72
CA ILE A 22 -5.69 0.55 8.53
C ILE A 22 -6.12 -0.70 7.75
N SER A 23 -7.29 -0.69 7.10
CA SER A 23 -7.77 -1.81 6.28
C SER A 23 -6.81 -2.19 5.16
N HIS A 24 -6.24 -1.22 4.43
CA HIS A 24 -5.20 -1.52 3.45
C HIS A 24 -3.99 -2.22 4.08
N ARG A 25 -3.51 -1.68 5.20
CA ARG A 25 -2.30 -2.18 5.87
C ARG A 25 -2.50 -3.54 6.52
N SER A 26 -3.68 -3.81 7.07
CA SER A 26 -3.97 -5.11 7.67
C SER A 26 -3.83 -6.26 6.64
N VAL A 27 -4.26 -6.03 5.40
CA VAL A 27 -4.05 -6.98 4.31
C VAL A 27 -2.58 -7.08 3.93
N MET A 28 -1.89 -5.94 3.77
CA MET A 28 -0.49 -5.90 3.38
C MET A 28 0.41 -6.58 4.41
N PHE A 29 0.27 -6.21 5.69
CA PHE A 29 1.06 -6.80 6.77
C PHE A 29 0.69 -8.25 7.01
N GLY A 30 -0.60 -8.59 6.98
CA GLY A 30 -1.06 -9.96 7.07
C GLY A 30 -0.45 -10.84 5.98
N ALA A 31 -0.33 -10.35 4.76
CA ALA A 31 0.23 -11.08 3.63
C ALA A 31 1.73 -11.40 3.77
N ILE A 32 2.50 -10.44 4.31
CA ILE A 32 3.95 -10.59 4.52
C ILE A 32 4.32 -11.09 5.92
N ALA A 33 3.36 -11.30 6.80
CA ALA A 33 3.56 -11.97 8.09
C ALA A 33 3.61 -13.49 7.91
N GLN A 34 4.00 -14.20 8.96
CA GLN A 34 3.90 -15.66 9.04
C GLN A 34 2.60 -16.05 9.76
N GLY A 35 1.81 -16.96 9.16
CA GLY A 35 0.56 -17.45 9.74
C GLY A 35 -0.68 -16.65 9.32
N THR A 36 -1.77 -16.80 10.07
CA THR A 36 -3.06 -16.20 9.71
C THR A 36 -3.33 -14.93 10.50
N THR A 37 -3.64 -13.86 9.80
CA THR A 37 -4.09 -12.58 10.38
C THR A 37 -5.60 -12.48 10.23
N GLU A 38 -6.32 -12.32 11.33
CA GLU A 38 -7.75 -12.03 11.33
C GLU A 38 -7.98 -10.53 11.48
N VAL A 39 -8.82 -9.99 10.61
CA VAL A 39 -9.18 -8.56 10.59
C VAL A 39 -10.69 -8.42 10.70
N THR A 40 -11.16 -7.78 11.75
CA THR A 40 -12.58 -7.44 11.96
C THR A 40 -12.82 -5.97 11.62
N ASN A 41 -14.06 -5.61 11.36
CA ASN A 41 -14.48 -4.25 10.98
C ASN A 41 -13.66 -3.68 9.79
N PHE A 42 -13.40 -4.52 8.80
CA PHE A 42 -12.68 -4.14 7.60
C PHE A 42 -13.53 -3.24 6.71
N LEU A 43 -12.95 -2.18 6.14
CA LEU A 43 -13.64 -1.34 5.17
C LEU A 43 -13.75 -2.06 3.82
N GLN A 44 -14.95 -2.51 3.47
CA GLN A 44 -15.27 -3.20 2.19
C GLN A 44 -15.38 -2.22 1.00
N GLY A 45 -14.58 -1.15 1.01
CA GLY A 45 -14.54 -0.19 -0.09
C GLY A 45 -13.69 -0.65 -1.27
N ALA A 46 -14.00 -0.19 -2.48
CA ALA A 46 -13.34 -0.60 -3.72
C ALA A 46 -11.80 -0.52 -3.66
N ASP A 47 -11.24 0.53 -3.05
CA ASP A 47 -9.80 0.69 -2.89
C ASP A 47 -9.18 -0.44 -2.03
N CYS A 48 -9.84 -0.83 -0.92
CA CYS A 48 -9.38 -1.89 -0.05
C CYS A 48 -9.52 -3.27 -0.71
N LEU A 49 -10.60 -3.48 -1.47
CA LEU A 49 -10.80 -4.68 -2.26
C LEU A 49 -9.76 -4.83 -3.37
N SER A 50 -9.31 -3.72 -3.98
CA SER A 50 -8.19 -3.75 -4.93
C SER A 50 -6.89 -4.22 -4.26
N THR A 51 -6.66 -3.89 -2.98
CA THR A 51 -5.51 -4.42 -2.23
C THR A 51 -5.62 -5.93 -2.07
N ILE A 52 -6.78 -6.44 -1.66
CA ILE A 52 -7.03 -7.90 -1.55
C ILE A 52 -6.74 -8.58 -2.89
N SER A 53 -7.32 -8.08 -3.99
CA SER A 53 -7.12 -8.63 -5.33
C SER A 53 -5.65 -8.67 -5.74
N CYS A 54 -4.88 -7.61 -5.46
CA CYS A 54 -3.44 -7.60 -5.74
C CYS A 54 -2.70 -8.70 -4.96
N PHE A 55 -2.97 -8.88 -3.67
CA PHE A 55 -2.28 -9.90 -2.87
C PHE A 55 -2.73 -11.32 -3.21
N GLN A 56 -3.99 -11.52 -3.60
CA GLN A 56 -4.45 -12.81 -4.13
C GLN A 56 -3.70 -13.18 -5.42
N LYS A 57 -3.49 -12.23 -6.34
CA LYS A 57 -2.66 -12.44 -7.54
C LYS A 57 -1.19 -12.68 -7.22
N LEU A 58 -0.70 -12.19 -6.10
CA LEU A 58 0.65 -12.47 -5.58
C LEU A 58 0.74 -13.79 -4.79
N GLY A 59 -0.31 -14.63 -4.85
CA GLY A 59 -0.32 -15.98 -4.28
C GLY A 59 -0.71 -16.07 -2.82
N ILE A 60 -1.27 -15.02 -2.24
CA ILE A 60 -1.79 -15.03 -0.87
C ILE A 60 -3.26 -15.46 -0.87
N GLU A 61 -3.57 -16.48 -0.09
CA GLU A 61 -4.94 -16.86 0.18
C GLU A 61 -5.59 -15.88 1.15
N ILE A 62 -6.73 -15.30 0.74
CA ILE A 62 -7.47 -14.33 1.53
C ILE A 62 -8.95 -14.67 1.50
N GLU A 63 -9.50 -15.00 2.65
CA GLU A 63 -10.93 -15.20 2.86
C GLU A 63 -11.56 -13.85 3.20
N ASN A 64 -12.52 -13.43 2.40
CA ASN A 64 -13.22 -12.15 2.61
C ASN A 64 -14.69 -12.40 2.85
N THR A 65 -15.13 -12.17 4.08
CA THR A 65 -16.54 -12.23 4.47
C THR A 65 -17.00 -10.88 5.02
N PRO A 66 -18.31 -10.64 5.15
CA PRO A 66 -18.82 -9.41 5.77
C PRO A 66 -18.34 -9.20 7.21
N GLU A 67 -18.10 -10.30 7.95
CA GLU A 67 -17.76 -10.28 9.37
C GLU A 67 -16.26 -10.12 9.60
N ARG A 68 -15.43 -10.72 8.73
CA ARG A 68 -13.98 -10.74 8.89
C ARG A 68 -13.23 -11.02 7.59
N ILE A 69 -11.96 -10.62 7.58
CA ILE A 69 -10.99 -11.02 6.59
C ILE A 69 -9.97 -11.94 7.26
N LEU A 70 -9.66 -13.09 6.67
CA LEU A 70 -8.53 -13.92 7.06
C LEU A 70 -7.46 -13.83 5.96
N VAL A 71 -6.25 -13.44 6.35
CA VAL A 71 -5.10 -13.33 5.45
C VAL A 71 -4.09 -14.41 5.84
N HIS A 72 -3.86 -15.39 4.99
CA HIS A 72 -2.91 -16.47 5.20
C HIS A 72 -1.52 -16.07 4.70
N GLY A 73 -0.79 -15.35 5.56
CA GLY A 73 0.52 -14.79 5.24
C GLY A 73 1.60 -15.84 5.10
N LYS A 74 2.54 -15.58 4.19
CA LYS A 74 3.63 -16.49 3.83
C LYS A 74 5.02 -15.93 4.14
N GLY A 75 5.11 -14.88 4.94
CA GLY A 75 6.35 -14.19 5.28
C GLY A 75 6.83 -13.23 4.21
N LEU A 76 7.90 -12.51 4.51
CA LEU A 76 8.45 -11.44 3.66
C LEU A 76 8.74 -11.90 2.21
N HIS A 77 9.22 -13.13 2.04
CA HIS A 77 9.63 -13.68 0.73
C HIS A 77 8.63 -14.73 0.20
N GLY A 78 7.42 -14.80 0.76
CA GLY A 78 6.41 -15.80 0.39
C GLY A 78 5.48 -15.37 -0.76
N LEU A 79 5.64 -14.18 -1.32
CA LEU A 79 4.88 -13.74 -2.48
C LEU A 79 5.37 -14.43 -3.75
N SER A 80 4.45 -14.65 -4.69
CA SER A 80 4.72 -15.31 -5.96
C SER A 80 4.56 -14.32 -7.12
N ALA A 81 5.29 -14.55 -8.21
CA ALA A 81 5.14 -13.77 -9.43
C ALA A 81 3.69 -13.85 -9.94
N PRO A 82 3.03 -12.73 -10.17
CA PRO A 82 1.67 -12.73 -10.68
C PRO A 82 1.66 -13.11 -12.17
N SER A 83 0.65 -13.87 -12.60
CA SER A 83 0.44 -14.20 -14.01
C SER A 83 -0.15 -13.04 -14.83
N GLU A 84 -0.65 -12.02 -14.15
CA GLU A 84 -1.34 -10.88 -14.73
C GLU A 84 -0.84 -9.57 -14.12
N VAL A 85 -1.14 -8.47 -14.81
CA VAL A 85 -0.93 -7.11 -14.29
C VAL A 85 -1.71 -6.91 -12.99
N LEU A 86 -1.08 -6.33 -11.99
CA LEU A 86 -1.72 -5.95 -10.74
C LEU A 86 -2.52 -4.66 -10.96
N ASP A 87 -3.83 -4.72 -10.74
CA ASP A 87 -4.72 -3.58 -10.88
C ASP A 87 -5.12 -3.03 -9.51
N ALA A 88 -4.61 -1.86 -9.18
CA ALA A 88 -4.92 -1.14 -7.94
C ALA A 88 -6.23 -0.33 -8.01
N GLY A 89 -6.96 -0.39 -9.13
CA GLY A 89 -8.17 0.41 -9.34
C GLY A 89 -7.89 1.91 -9.19
N ASN A 90 -8.64 2.61 -8.35
CA ASN A 90 -8.41 4.03 -8.01
C ASN A 90 -7.54 4.23 -6.77
N SER A 91 -6.95 3.16 -6.21
CA SER A 91 -6.26 3.22 -4.94
C SER A 91 -4.82 3.71 -5.05
N GLY A 92 -4.60 4.99 -4.76
CA GLY A 92 -3.25 5.53 -4.60
C GLY A 92 -2.48 4.95 -3.40
N THR A 93 -3.19 4.47 -2.38
CA THR A 93 -2.58 3.78 -1.24
C THR A 93 -2.04 2.43 -1.66
N THR A 94 -2.86 1.61 -2.31
CA THR A 94 -2.42 0.31 -2.84
C THR A 94 -1.21 0.50 -3.75
N THR A 95 -1.31 1.37 -4.77
CA THR A 95 -0.24 1.60 -5.73
C THR A 95 1.09 1.95 -5.05
N ARG A 96 1.08 2.89 -4.10
CA ARG A 96 2.33 3.38 -3.50
C ARG A 96 2.92 2.43 -2.48
N LEU A 97 2.10 1.84 -1.61
CA LEU A 97 2.60 0.99 -0.54
C LEU A 97 3.08 -0.36 -1.08
N ILE A 98 2.32 -0.98 -1.97
CA ILE A 98 2.71 -2.28 -2.55
C ILE A 98 3.99 -2.17 -3.39
N SER A 99 4.27 -0.99 -4.01
CA SER A 99 5.52 -0.77 -4.73
C SER A 99 6.75 -0.96 -3.84
N GLY A 100 6.67 -0.56 -2.55
CA GLY A 100 7.74 -0.81 -1.59
C GLY A 100 7.96 -2.31 -1.36
N ILE A 101 6.88 -3.06 -1.16
CA ILE A 101 6.93 -4.53 -0.95
C ILE A 101 7.48 -5.24 -2.20
N LEU A 102 6.97 -4.86 -3.39
CA LEU A 102 7.35 -5.48 -4.66
C LEU A 102 8.82 -5.24 -5.01
N SER A 103 9.37 -4.09 -4.60
CA SER A 103 10.78 -3.75 -4.87
C SER A 103 11.77 -4.72 -4.24
N GLY A 104 11.41 -5.34 -3.10
CA GLY A 104 12.24 -6.33 -2.40
C GLY A 104 11.96 -7.79 -2.77
N GLN A 105 11.12 -8.07 -3.77
CA GLN A 105 10.84 -9.44 -4.23
C GLN A 105 11.91 -9.93 -5.22
N THR A 106 11.76 -11.15 -5.72
CA THR A 106 12.70 -11.80 -6.66
C THR A 106 12.15 -11.94 -8.08
N PHE A 107 11.01 -11.32 -8.36
CA PHE A 107 10.28 -11.42 -9.63
C PHE A 107 9.94 -10.04 -10.21
N GLU A 108 9.48 -10.04 -11.44
CA GLU A 108 9.01 -8.84 -12.14
C GLU A 108 7.49 -8.75 -12.08
N THR A 109 6.97 -7.53 -12.04
CA THR A 109 5.55 -7.29 -12.10
C THR A 109 5.23 -5.93 -12.69
N THR A 110 4.03 -5.80 -13.25
CA THR A 110 3.49 -4.51 -13.68
C THR A 110 2.31 -4.15 -12.79
N LEU A 111 2.33 -2.94 -12.25
CA LEU A 111 1.30 -2.39 -11.37
C LEU A 111 0.61 -1.23 -12.06
N THR A 112 -0.69 -1.31 -12.21
CA THR A 112 -1.52 -0.27 -12.85
C THR A 112 -2.73 0.09 -11.99
N GLY A 113 -3.63 0.85 -12.55
CA GLY A 113 -4.94 1.19 -12.01
C GLY A 113 -5.79 1.88 -13.07
N ASP A 114 -6.87 2.48 -12.67
CA ASP A 114 -7.79 3.17 -13.55
C ASP A 114 -7.19 4.43 -14.21
N ALA A 115 -7.97 5.09 -15.06
CA ALA A 115 -7.55 6.30 -15.75
C ALA A 115 -7.14 7.46 -14.81
N SER A 116 -7.66 7.48 -13.58
CA SER A 116 -7.27 8.47 -12.56
C SER A 116 -5.89 8.16 -11.99
N ILE A 117 -5.62 6.91 -11.58
CA ILE A 117 -4.30 6.47 -11.08
C ILE A 117 -3.23 6.68 -12.15
N GLN A 118 -3.53 6.38 -13.41
CA GLN A 118 -2.60 6.55 -14.53
C GLN A 118 -2.22 8.01 -14.84
N LYS A 119 -2.86 8.98 -14.19
CA LYS A 119 -2.52 10.40 -14.25
C LYS A 119 -1.85 10.93 -12.98
N ARG A 120 -1.82 10.13 -11.90
CA ARG A 120 -1.23 10.57 -10.63
C ARG A 120 0.29 10.38 -10.64
N PRO A 121 1.07 11.43 -10.25
CA PRO A 121 2.53 11.33 -10.19
C PRO A 121 2.98 10.25 -9.18
N MET A 122 3.89 9.38 -9.63
CA MET A 122 4.50 8.31 -8.82
C MET A 122 6.00 8.58 -8.54
N LYS A 123 6.58 9.65 -9.09
CA LYS A 123 7.99 10.02 -8.87
C LYS A 123 8.38 10.07 -7.40
N ARG A 124 7.46 10.55 -6.52
CA ARG A 124 7.73 10.66 -5.07
C ARG A 124 8.03 9.33 -4.37
N ILE A 125 7.58 8.20 -4.90
CA ILE A 125 7.94 6.87 -4.39
C ILE A 125 9.06 6.26 -5.23
N MET A 126 9.07 6.49 -6.54
CA MET A 126 10.09 5.93 -7.44
C MET A 126 11.48 6.41 -7.06
N GLU A 127 11.63 7.71 -6.76
CA GLU A 127 12.91 8.29 -6.40
C GLU A 127 13.54 7.64 -5.15
N PRO A 128 12.93 7.65 -3.97
CA PRO A 128 13.53 7.00 -2.80
C PRO A 128 13.69 5.50 -2.96
N LEU A 129 12.76 4.79 -3.60
CA LEU A 129 12.90 3.36 -3.85
C LEU A 129 14.11 3.08 -4.77
N SER A 130 14.33 3.90 -5.80
CA SER A 130 15.52 3.77 -6.66
C SER A 130 16.81 4.05 -5.88
N LEU A 131 16.80 4.99 -4.92
CA LEU A 131 17.93 5.20 -4.03
C LEU A 131 18.21 4.00 -3.12
N MET A 132 17.21 3.17 -2.82
CA MET A 132 17.37 1.89 -2.11
C MET A 132 17.87 0.76 -3.01
N GLY A 133 18.04 0.98 -4.32
CA GLY A 133 18.43 -0.04 -5.29
C GLY A 133 17.26 -0.70 -6.03
N ALA A 134 16.02 -0.23 -5.82
CA ALA A 134 14.87 -0.76 -6.52
C ALA A 134 14.90 -0.42 -8.03
N LYS A 135 14.49 -1.37 -8.85
CA LYS A 135 14.29 -1.19 -10.28
C LYS A 135 12.82 -0.95 -10.55
N ILE A 136 12.43 0.33 -10.56
CA ILE A 136 11.04 0.76 -10.73
C ILE A 136 10.95 1.81 -11.84
N GLU A 137 10.15 1.54 -12.85
CA GLU A 137 10.01 2.39 -14.04
C GLU A 137 8.56 2.69 -14.38
N SER A 138 8.30 3.92 -14.83
CA SER A 138 7.02 4.25 -15.49
C SER A 138 7.05 3.73 -16.92
N VAL A 139 6.20 2.77 -17.26
CA VAL A 139 6.13 2.14 -18.58
C VAL A 139 5.97 3.18 -19.70
N ARG A 140 5.21 4.24 -19.45
CA ARG A 140 4.98 5.35 -20.40
C ARG A 140 6.02 6.47 -20.28
N LYS A 141 7.03 6.32 -19.43
CA LYS A 141 8.10 7.32 -19.18
C LYS A 141 7.59 8.71 -18.75
N ASN A 142 6.37 8.78 -18.23
CA ASN A 142 5.71 10.02 -17.80
C ASN A 142 5.70 10.20 -16.26
N GLY A 143 6.29 9.26 -15.52
CA GLY A 143 6.34 9.26 -14.06
C GLY A 143 5.01 8.89 -13.39
N CYS A 144 4.08 8.29 -14.14
CA CYS A 144 2.80 7.79 -13.65
C CYS A 144 2.70 6.27 -13.88
N ALA A 145 1.64 5.64 -13.38
CA ALA A 145 1.33 4.24 -13.69
C ALA A 145 0.97 4.07 -15.19
N PRO A 146 1.14 2.87 -15.79
CA PRO A 146 1.65 1.64 -15.19
C PRO A 146 3.11 1.74 -14.76
N LEU A 147 3.43 1.09 -13.63
CA LEU A 147 4.80 0.94 -13.14
C LEU A 147 5.28 -0.48 -13.41
N HIS A 148 6.45 -0.61 -13.99
CA HIS A 148 7.17 -1.88 -14.08
C HIS A 148 8.17 -1.95 -12.92
N ILE A 149 8.12 -3.02 -12.15
CA ILE A 149 8.92 -3.22 -10.95
C ILE A 149 9.63 -4.56 -11.08
N THR A 150 10.95 -4.53 -11.08
CA THR A 150 11.80 -5.73 -11.01
C THR A 150 12.33 -5.85 -9.59
N GLY A 151 12.05 -6.94 -8.92
CA GLY A 151 12.55 -7.21 -7.59
C GLY A 151 14.08 -7.21 -7.55
N SER A 152 14.65 -6.66 -6.50
CA SER A 152 16.11 -6.49 -6.36
C SER A 152 16.54 -6.54 -4.90
N SER A 153 17.83 -6.77 -4.68
CA SER A 153 18.45 -6.59 -3.37
C SER A 153 18.44 -5.11 -3.02
N LEU A 154 17.81 -4.78 -1.92
CA LEU A 154 17.70 -3.41 -1.45
C LEU A 154 18.72 -3.12 -0.35
N HIS A 155 19.10 -1.85 -0.20
CA HIS A 155 19.91 -1.37 0.92
C HIS A 155 19.19 -0.22 1.65
N GLY A 156 19.49 -0.10 2.94
CA GLY A 156 18.91 0.94 3.79
C GLY A 156 19.38 2.33 3.40
N ILE A 157 18.50 3.32 3.59
CA ILE A 157 18.78 4.73 3.34
C ILE A 157 18.28 5.62 4.48
N THR A 158 18.90 6.78 4.64
CA THR A 158 18.35 7.88 5.42
C THR A 158 17.74 8.89 4.45
N TYR A 159 16.42 9.03 4.47
CA TYR A 159 15.69 9.84 3.49
C TYR A 159 14.86 10.94 4.16
N SER A 160 15.07 12.18 3.74
CA SER A 160 14.24 13.32 4.15
C SER A 160 13.24 13.64 3.07
N THR A 161 11.94 13.45 3.35
CA THR A 161 10.90 13.72 2.36
C THR A 161 10.74 15.24 2.14
N PRO A 162 10.61 15.70 0.89
CA PRO A 162 10.44 17.14 0.60
C PRO A 162 9.08 17.67 1.08
N VAL A 163 8.10 16.80 1.23
CA VAL A 163 6.76 17.11 1.75
C VAL A 163 6.26 15.97 2.65
N ALA A 164 5.46 16.30 3.65
CA ALA A 164 4.84 15.30 4.51
C ALA A 164 3.90 14.39 3.69
N SER A 165 4.14 13.08 3.74
CA SER A 165 3.32 12.09 3.02
C SER A 165 3.40 10.71 3.65
N ALA A 166 2.36 10.33 4.36
CA ALA A 166 2.26 9.00 4.96
C ALA A 166 2.44 7.86 3.93
N GLN A 167 2.04 8.06 2.67
CA GLN A 167 2.17 7.04 1.63
C GLN A 167 3.61 6.88 1.17
N VAL A 168 4.35 7.98 1.01
CA VAL A 168 5.77 7.95 0.63
C VAL A 168 6.58 7.32 1.75
N LYS A 169 6.40 7.79 2.99
CA LYS A 169 7.03 7.20 4.18
C LYS A 169 6.75 5.70 4.28
N SER A 170 5.48 5.30 4.18
CA SER A 170 5.10 3.89 4.25
C SER A 170 5.75 3.04 3.15
N SER A 171 5.84 3.54 1.92
CA SER A 171 6.49 2.84 0.81
C SER A 171 7.95 2.56 1.11
N ILE A 172 8.68 3.56 1.65
CA ILE A 172 10.10 3.43 2.01
C ILE A 172 10.27 2.45 3.19
N LEU A 173 9.43 2.56 4.23
CA LEU A 173 9.49 1.67 5.39
C LEU A 173 9.19 0.22 5.02
N LEU A 174 8.21 -0.02 4.15
CA LEU A 174 7.89 -1.35 3.63
C LEU A 174 9.02 -1.93 2.78
N ALA A 175 9.68 -1.13 1.95
CA ALA A 175 10.89 -1.54 1.24
C ALA A 175 12.05 -1.81 2.20
N GLY A 176 12.13 -1.04 3.29
CA GLY A 176 13.13 -1.19 4.35
C GLY A 176 13.08 -2.55 5.05
N LEU A 177 11.93 -3.25 5.07
CA LEU A 177 11.81 -4.60 5.60
C LEU A 177 12.63 -5.65 4.80
N TYR A 178 13.00 -5.32 3.57
CA TYR A 178 13.76 -6.17 2.65
C TYR A 178 15.20 -5.69 2.45
N ALA A 179 15.54 -4.53 3.03
CA ALA A 179 16.82 -3.87 2.78
C ALA A 179 17.89 -4.31 3.76
N ASP A 180 19.12 -4.46 3.27
CA ASP A 180 20.30 -4.60 4.11
C ASP A 180 20.64 -3.25 4.74
N GLY A 181 20.89 -3.26 6.06
CA GLY A 181 21.21 -2.06 6.83
C GLY A 181 19.99 -1.31 7.34
N GLN A 182 20.20 -0.11 7.84
CA GLN A 182 19.17 0.69 8.49
C GLN A 182 18.46 1.61 7.48
N THR A 183 17.13 1.62 7.54
CA THR A 183 16.29 2.57 6.81
C THR A 183 15.67 3.58 7.78
N SER A 184 15.80 4.86 7.49
CA SER A 184 15.15 5.92 8.26
C SER A 184 14.50 6.96 7.35
N VAL A 185 13.36 7.52 7.81
CA VAL A 185 12.61 8.54 7.09
C VAL A 185 12.28 9.70 7.99
N THR A 186 12.63 10.91 7.55
CA THR A 186 12.28 12.16 8.22
C THR A 186 11.29 12.95 7.37
N GLU A 187 10.23 13.44 7.98
CA GLU A 187 9.23 14.31 7.33
C GLU A 187 9.30 15.74 7.87
N PRO A 188 9.01 16.77 7.05
CA PRO A 188 9.03 18.17 7.50
C PRO A 188 7.88 18.52 8.46
N ALA A 189 6.82 17.71 8.48
CA ALA A 189 5.69 17.81 9.40
C ALA A 189 5.11 16.40 9.64
N LEU A 190 4.44 16.21 10.76
CA LEU A 190 3.84 14.91 11.10
C LEU A 190 2.76 14.53 10.10
N SER A 191 2.90 13.35 9.49
CA SER A 191 1.85 12.67 8.76
C SER A 191 1.28 11.51 9.60
N ARG A 192 0.25 10.82 9.06
CA ARG A 192 -0.30 9.63 9.74
C ARG A 192 0.78 8.56 9.94
N ASN A 193 0.77 7.93 11.11
CA ASN A 193 1.78 6.96 11.56
C ASN A 193 1.25 5.51 11.65
N HIS A 194 0.22 5.17 10.88
CA HIS A 194 -0.38 3.84 10.93
C HIS A 194 0.62 2.73 10.60
N THR A 195 1.55 2.96 9.66
CA THR A 195 2.59 1.98 9.30
C THR A 195 3.51 1.70 10.49
N GLU A 196 3.99 2.74 11.14
CA GLU A 196 4.92 2.65 12.27
C GLU A 196 4.27 1.97 13.49
N LEU A 197 2.97 2.17 13.70
CA LEU A 197 2.25 1.54 14.80
C LEU A 197 1.86 0.09 14.54
N MET A 198 1.81 -0.34 13.27
CA MET A 198 1.40 -1.68 12.88
C MET A 198 2.58 -2.61 12.57
N LEU A 199 3.79 -2.06 12.36
CA LEU A 199 5.06 -2.80 12.27
C LEU A 199 5.57 -3.18 13.65
#